data_7859193e80cf8d3c0cc3c53b123dcfd2
#
_entry.id   7859193e80cf8d3c0cc3c53b123dcfd2
#
_cell.length_a   1.000
_cell.length_b   1.000
_cell.length_c   1.000
_cell.angle_alpha   90.00
_cell.angle_beta   90.00
_cell.angle_gamma   90.00
#
_symmetry.space_group_name_H-M   'P 1'
#
loop_
_entity.id
_entity.type
_entity.pdbx_description
1 polymer ?
#
loop_
_entity_poly.entity_id
_entity_poly.type
_entity_poly.pdbx_seq_one_letter_code
_entity_poly.pdbx_strand_id
1 'polypeptide(L)'
;MKKIALIFKSIALLSITAAIVIFISCKNQGTNVSISQGDIDSLRNQIKELTTNNKMISQNLATFDTLDYTVFTNQQWTRLHEIHSKDIKVNWPDGHFTLGIERHIADLKALFVYAPNTSIKQHPIRFGSGNMSCVTGVMTGTFTAPMPIGKGKFIKPTGKSFSLPMCTVGIWKEGVMIEEYLFWDNQTYMNQIGLGK
;
A
#
# COMPACT_ATOMS: atom_id res chain seq x y z
N MET A 1 -21.53 -73.22 -6.52
CA MET A 1 -21.55 -71.85 -7.15
C MET A 1 -22.83 -71.07 -6.84
N LYS A 2 -24.04 -71.61 -6.71
CA LYS A 2 -25.25 -70.87 -6.44
C LYS A 2 -25.34 -70.26 -5.01
N LYS A 3 -24.74 -70.87 -3.97
CA LYS A 3 -24.74 -70.37 -2.59
C LYS A 3 -23.84 -69.15 -2.38
N ILE A 4 -22.72 -69.00 -3.09
CA ILE A 4 -21.79 -67.87 -3.01
C ILE A 4 -22.44 -66.62 -3.64
N ALA A 5 -23.17 -66.78 -4.75
CA ALA A 5 -23.85 -65.66 -5.40
C ALA A 5 -25.00 -65.06 -4.53
N LEU A 6 -25.61 -65.87 -3.65
CA LEU A 6 -26.66 -65.39 -2.76
C LEU A 6 -26.09 -64.54 -1.61
N ILE A 7 -24.90 -64.90 -1.09
CA ILE A 7 -24.22 -64.16 -0.01
C ILE A 7 -23.76 -62.81 -0.52
N PHE A 8 -23.20 -62.73 -1.74
CA PHE A 8 -22.82 -61.45 -2.33
C PHE A 8 -23.97 -60.49 -2.60
N LYS A 9 -25.15 -61.04 -3.01
CA LYS A 9 -26.36 -60.21 -3.17
C LYS A 9 -26.88 -59.66 -1.84
N SER A 10 -26.81 -60.45 -0.75
CA SER A 10 -27.24 -59.98 0.57
C SER A 10 -26.32 -58.94 1.17
N ILE A 11 -24.97 -59.06 0.96
CA ILE A 11 -24.02 -58.09 1.43
C ILE A 11 -24.14 -56.78 0.64
N ALA A 12 -24.36 -56.86 -0.68
CA ALA A 12 -24.57 -55.67 -1.51
C ALA A 12 -25.86 -54.91 -1.14
N LEU A 13 -26.94 -55.66 -0.78
CA LEU A 13 -28.19 -55.04 -0.36
C LEU A 13 -28.06 -54.35 1.02
N LEU A 14 -27.29 -54.97 1.95
CA LEU A 14 -27.04 -54.35 3.28
C LEU A 14 -26.20 -53.10 3.19
N SER A 15 -25.20 -53.05 2.27
CA SER A 15 -24.36 -51.86 2.06
C SER A 15 -25.10 -50.72 1.42
N ILE A 16 -26.07 -51.00 0.54
CA ILE A 16 -26.93 -49.97 -0.09
C ILE A 16 -27.90 -49.37 0.92
N THR A 17 -28.51 -50.18 1.81
CA THR A 17 -29.40 -49.71 2.84
C THR A 17 -28.65 -48.86 3.91
N ALA A 18 -27.43 -49.26 4.29
CA ALA A 18 -26.58 -48.48 5.20
C ALA A 18 -26.15 -47.13 4.59
N ALA A 19 -25.81 -47.10 3.30
CA ALA A 19 -25.49 -45.87 2.60
C ALA A 19 -26.68 -44.91 2.49
N ILE A 20 -27.88 -45.46 2.24
CA ILE A 20 -29.12 -44.63 2.19
C ILE A 20 -29.46 -44.07 3.56
N VAL A 21 -29.27 -44.81 4.65
CA VAL A 21 -29.52 -44.31 6.03
C VAL A 21 -28.53 -43.21 6.40
N ILE A 22 -27.25 -43.34 5.96
CA ILE A 22 -26.26 -42.29 6.19
C ILE A 22 -26.61 -41.01 5.41
N PHE A 23 -27.07 -41.11 4.16
CA PHE A 23 -27.53 -39.96 3.38
C PHE A 23 -28.80 -39.31 3.92
N ILE A 24 -29.70 -40.07 4.50
CA ILE A 24 -30.92 -39.53 5.13
C ILE A 24 -30.57 -38.86 6.48
N SER A 25 -29.60 -39.44 7.23
CA SER A 25 -29.15 -38.84 8.50
C SER A 25 -28.40 -37.51 8.32
N CYS A 26 -27.66 -37.32 7.21
CA CYS A 26 -27.05 -36.03 6.90
C CYS A 26 -28.03 -34.94 6.42
N LYS A 27 -29.26 -35.32 6.03
CA LYS A 27 -30.27 -34.36 5.56
C LYS A 27 -31.12 -33.72 6.67
N ASN A 28 -31.03 -34.19 7.91
CA ASN A 28 -31.86 -33.75 9.02
C ASN A 28 -31.14 -33.05 10.18
N GLN A 29 -29.88 -32.66 9.99
CA GLN A 29 -29.25 -31.62 10.82
C GLN A 29 -29.26 -30.27 10.09
N GLY A 30 -30.41 -29.91 9.57
CA GLY A 30 -30.75 -28.53 9.34
C GLY A 30 -30.90 -27.89 10.71
N THR A 31 -29.79 -27.37 11.28
CA THR A 31 -29.91 -26.34 12.29
C THR A 31 -30.73 -25.24 11.63
N ASN A 32 -32.00 -25.09 12.00
CA ASN A 32 -32.78 -23.91 11.68
C ASN A 32 -32.09 -22.74 12.40
N VAL A 33 -31.02 -22.20 11.78
CA VAL A 33 -30.41 -20.95 12.21
C VAL A 33 -31.45 -19.89 11.88
N SER A 34 -32.26 -19.54 12.83
CA SER A 34 -33.15 -18.40 12.70
C SER A 34 -32.28 -17.15 12.81
N ILE A 35 -31.93 -16.58 11.66
CA ILE A 35 -31.24 -15.27 11.59
C ILE A 35 -32.26 -14.24 12.05
N SER A 36 -31.98 -13.54 13.13
CA SER A 36 -32.85 -12.47 13.62
C SER A 36 -32.72 -11.21 12.74
N GLN A 37 -33.72 -10.35 12.74
CA GLN A 37 -33.60 -9.05 12.05
C GLN A 37 -32.45 -8.23 12.58
N GLY A 38 -32.14 -8.33 13.87
CA GLY A 38 -30.97 -7.69 14.49
C GLY A 38 -29.62 -8.16 13.89
N ASP A 39 -29.48 -9.46 13.60
CA ASP A 39 -28.28 -10.00 12.95
C ASP A 39 -28.14 -9.46 11.53
N ILE A 40 -29.23 -9.37 10.78
CA ILE A 40 -29.27 -8.81 9.43
C ILE A 40 -28.85 -7.34 9.45
N ASP A 41 -29.37 -6.56 10.35
CA ASP A 41 -29.06 -5.12 10.45
C ASP A 41 -27.63 -4.90 10.92
N SER A 42 -27.11 -5.73 11.81
CA SER A 42 -25.69 -5.74 12.20
C SER A 42 -24.78 -6.01 11.00
N LEU A 43 -25.07 -7.05 10.22
CA LEU A 43 -24.31 -7.40 9.02
C LEU A 43 -24.36 -6.29 7.97
N ARG A 44 -25.51 -5.66 7.75
CA ARG A 44 -25.63 -4.51 6.83
C ARG A 44 -24.74 -3.33 7.26
N ASN A 45 -24.71 -3.03 8.55
CA ASN A 45 -23.87 -1.97 9.09
C ASN A 45 -22.38 -2.28 8.90
N GLN A 46 -21.96 -3.52 9.16
CA GLN A 46 -20.57 -3.96 8.93
C GLN A 46 -20.19 -3.86 7.44
N ILE A 47 -21.07 -4.32 6.54
CA ILE A 47 -20.84 -4.20 5.08
C ILE A 47 -20.71 -2.74 4.67
N LYS A 48 -21.56 -1.86 5.17
CA LYS A 48 -21.51 -0.42 4.88
C LYS A 48 -20.20 0.20 5.36
N GLU A 49 -19.76 -0.14 6.57
CA GLU A 49 -18.50 0.34 7.15
C GLU A 49 -17.30 -0.14 6.32
N LEU A 50 -17.22 -1.44 6.01
CA LEU A 50 -16.18 -2.02 5.17
C LEU A 50 -16.15 -1.39 3.78
N THR A 51 -17.31 -1.18 3.17
CA THR A 51 -17.40 -0.56 1.84
C THR A 51 -16.91 0.89 1.88
N THR A 52 -17.28 1.65 2.90
CA THR A 52 -16.84 3.04 3.09
C THR A 52 -15.32 3.11 3.30
N ASN A 53 -14.78 2.22 4.14
CA ASN A 53 -13.35 2.12 4.41
C ASN A 53 -12.56 1.76 3.14
N ASN A 54 -13.00 0.76 2.38
CA ASN A 54 -12.37 0.37 1.13
C ASN A 54 -12.38 1.49 0.09
N LYS A 55 -13.46 2.26 0.01
CA LYS A 55 -13.54 3.43 -0.86
C LYS A 55 -12.52 4.49 -0.47
N MET A 56 -12.42 4.81 0.82
CA MET A 56 -11.44 5.77 1.35
C MET A 56 -10.00 5.31 1.04
N ILE A 57 -9.66 4.05 1.30
CA ILE A 57 -8.35 3.48 0.98
C ILE A 57 -8.05 3.63 -0.51
N SER A 58 -8.99 3.28 -1.38
CA SER A 58 -8.81 3.40 -2.84
C SER A 58 -8.57 4.84 -3.29
N GLN A 59 -9.28 5.79 -2.68
CA GLN A 59 -9.10 7.23 -2.95
C GLN A 59 -7.72 7.71 -2.48
N ASN A 60 -7.29 7.37 -1.27
CA ASN A 60 -5.98 7.74 -0.74
C ASN A 60 -4.85 7.18 -1.61
N LEU A 61 -4.95 5.92 -2.06
CA LEU A 61 -3.97 5.32 -2.98
C LEU A 61 -3.93 6.00 -4.35
N ALA A 62 -5.07 6.38 -4.91
CA ALA A 62 -5.12 7.13 -6.17
C ALA A 62 -4.55 8.54 -6.01
N THR A 63 -4.78 9.19 -4.88
CA THR A 63 -4.18 10.48 -4.53
C THR A 63 -2.66 10.34 -4.38
N PHE A 64 -2.18 9.24 -3.80
CA PHE A 64 -0.75 8.96 -3.69
C PHE A 64 -0.09 8.78 -5.07
N ASP A 65 -0.73 8.05 -5.99
CA ASP A 65 -0.26 7.93 -7.38
C ASP A 65 -0.14 9.32 -8.03
N THR A 66 -1.13 10.20 -7.82
CA THR A 66 -1.11 11.57 -8.31
C THR A 66 0.02 12.38 -7.70
N LEU A 67 0.28 12.20 -6.39
CA LEU A 67 1.39 12.83 -5.69
C LEU A 67 2.73 12.53 -6.39
N ASP A 68 3.06 11.26 -6.56
CA ASP A 68 4.38 10.87 -7.05
C ASP A 68 4.52 11.01 -8.56
N TYR A 69 3.52 10.55 -9.33
CA TYR A 69 3.63 10.51 -10.80
C TYR A 69 3.47 11.88 -11.44
N THR A 70 2.68 12.76 -10.81
CA THR A 70 2.30 14.04 -11.40
C THR A 70 2.89 15.22 -10.63
N VAL A 71 2.61 15.32 -9.34
CA VAL A 71 2.97 16.50 -8.54
C VAL A 71 4.47 16.55 -8.27
N PHE A 72 5.03 15.48 -7.71
CA PHE A 72 6.47 15.38 -7.41
C PHE A 72 7.29 15.33 -8.70
N THR A 73 7.02 14.38 -9.58
CA THR A 73 7.79 14.16 -10.82
C THR A 73 7.83 15.39 -11.73
N ASN A 74 6.74 16.15 -11.81
CA ASN A 74 6.68 17.36 -12.63
C ASN A 74 6.87 18.66 -11.82
N GLN A 75 7.32 18.55 -10.56
CA GLN A 75 7.63 19.70 -9.69
C GLN A 75 6.46 20.69 -9.52
N GLN A 76 5.22 20.17 -9.47
CA GLN A 76 4.00 20.99 -9.32
C GLN A 76 3.77 21.35 -7.84
N TRP A 77 4.72 22.06 -7.23
CA TRP A 77 4.80 22.28 -5.77
C TRP A 77 3.56 22.93 -5.16
N THR A 78 2.89 23.80 -5.89
CA THR A 78 1.64 24.44 -5.43
C THR A 78 0.51 23.42 -5.21
N ARG A 79 0.54 22.29 -5.91
CA ARG A 79 -0.46 21.24 -5.79
C ARG A 79 -0.23 20.31 -4.59
N LEU A 80 0.93 20.39 -3.92
CA LEU A 80 1.15 19.64 -2.68
C LEU A 80 0.12 20.01 -1.60
N HIS A 81 -0.37 21.27 -1.58
CA HIS A 81 -1.43 21.71 -0.67
C HIS A 81 -2.79 21.02 -0.90
N GLU A 82 -3.00 20.41 -2.07
CA GLU A 82 -4.21 19.63 -2.37
C GLU A 82 -4.16 18.24 -1.71
N ILE A 83 -2.96 17.75 -1.39
CA ILE A 83 -2.70 16.37 -0.97
C ILE A 83 -2.26 16.29 0.49
N HIS A 84 -1.47 17.26 0.96
CA HIS A 84 -0.93 17.31 2.31
C HIS A 84 -1.63 18.36 3.17
N SER A 85 -1.74 18.07 4.45
CA SER A 85 -2.18 19.09 5.42
C SER A 85 -1.15 20.20 5.55
N LYS A 86 -1.61 21.40 5.97
CA LYS A 86 -0.72 22.52 6.25
C LYS A 86 0.37 22.16 7.26
N ASP A 87 0.02 21.35 8.26
CA ASP A 87 0.88 20.96 9.37
C ASP A 87 1.44 19.53 9.20
N ILE A 88 1.61 19.07 7.96
CA ILE A 88 2.16 17.74 7.65
C ILE A 88 3.45 17.48 8.44
N LYS A 89 3.55 16.29 9.05
CA LYS A 89 4.79 15.78 9.62
C LYS A 89 5.41 14.79 8.66
N VAL A 90 6.65 15.04 8.28
CA VAL A 90 7.42 14.14 7.38
C VAL A 90 8.57 13.52 8.16
N ASN A 91 8.59 12.20 8.23
CA ASN A 91 9.62 11.41 8.90
C ASN A 91 10.60 10.90 7.83
N TRP A 92 11.88 11.30 7.94
CA TRP A 92 12.93 11.03 6.97
C TRP A 92 13.72 9.74 7.30
N PRO A 93 14.37 9.10 6.30
CA PRO A 93 15.05 7.81 6.49
C PRO A 93 16.23 7.83 7.48
N ASP A 94 16.77 9.00 7.78
CA ASP A 94 17.85 9.18 8.77
C ASP A 94 17.35 9.36 10.21
N GLY A 95 16.02 9.31 10.41
CA GLY A 95 15.37 9.38 11.72
C GLY A 95 15.00 10.80 12.18
N HIS A 96 15.34 11.86 11.43
CA HIS A 96 14.81 13.17 11.74
C HIS A 96 13.40 13.36 11.18
N PHE A 97 12.68 14.39 11.63
CA PHE A 97 11.41 14.79 11.05
C PHE A 97 11.35 16.28 10.78
N THR A 98 10.48 16.68 9.86
CA THR A 98 10.15 18.06 9.57
C THR A 98 8.66 18.31 9.70
N LEU A 99 8.27 19.55 9.98
CA LEU A 99 6.88 19.97 10.18
C LEU A 99 6.51 21.08 9.20
N GLY A 100 5.30 21.00 8.67
CA GLY A 100 4.69 22.00 7.81
C GLY A 100 4.99 21.83 6.33
N ILE A 101 3.97 22.14 5.53
CA ILE A 101 3.99 21.93 4.08
C ILE A 101 5.07 22.76 3.38
N GLU A 102 5.30 23.99 3.81
CA GLU A 102 6.33 24.86 3.18
C GLU A 102 7.74 24.32 3.40
N ARG A 103 7.98 23.73 4.58
CA ARG A 103 9.26 23.06 4.87
C ARG A 103 9.41 21.82 4.00
N HIS A 104 8.37 21.00 3.89
CA HIS A 104 8.38 19.80 3.03
C HIS A 104 8.63 20.18 1.56
N ILE A 105 7.97 21.21 1.03
CA ILE A 105 8.22 21.71 -0.33
C ILE A 105 9.69 22.14 -0.50
N ALA A 106 10.26 22.83 0.48
CA ALA A 106 11.67 23.26 0.41
C ALA A 106 12.63 22.06 0.37
N ASP A 107 12.37 21.02 1.18
CA ASP A 107 13.18 19.81 1.23
C ASP A 107 13.09 19.02 -0.09
N LEU A 108 11.90 18.88 -0.68
CA LEU A 108 11.71 18.27 -1.99
C LEU A 108 12.44 19.04 -3.11
N LYS A 109 12.30 20.37 -3.14
CA LYS A 109 12.99 21.22 -4.11
C LYS A 109 14.50 21.07 -4.05
N ALA A 110 15.07 20.86 -2.86
CA ALA A 110 16.52 20.70 -2.69
C ALA A 110 17.08 19.51 -3.49
N LEU A 111 16.32 18.41 -3.63
CA LEU A 111 16.70 17.27 -4.46
C LEU A 111 16.79 17.65 -5.94
N PHE A 112 15.80 18.40 -6.44
CA PHE A 112 15.73 18.80 -7.85
C PHE A 112 16.77 19.84 -8.25
N VAL A 113 17.41 20.53 -7.29
CA VAL A 113 18.54 21.44 -7.56
C VAL A 113 19.69 20.71 -8.24
N TYR A 114 20.04 19.51 -7.77
CA TYR A 114 21.20 18.79 -8.30
C TYR A 114 20.83 17.57 -9.17
N ALA A 115 19.60 17.07 -9.07
CA ALA A 115 19.06 15.99 -9.90
C ALA A 115 17.72 16.41 -10.51
N PRO A 116 17.70 17.35 -11.49
CA PRO A 116 16.47 17.99 -11.97
C PRO A 116 15.53 17.05 -12.74
N ASN A 117 16.00 15.89 -13.17
CA ASN A 117 15.22 14.86 -13.86
C ASN A 117 14.73 13.75 -12.91
N THR A 118 14.71 14.00 -11.61
CA THR A 118 14.18 13.04 -10.63
C THR A 118 12.72 12.72 -10.91
N SER A 119 12.35 11.45 -10.83
CA SER A 119 10.99 11.00 -11.10
C SER A 119 10.65 9.69 -10.40
N ILE A 120 9.36 9.53 -10.08
CA ILE A 120 8.74 8.27 -9.65
C ILE A 120 7.59 7.99 -10.63
N LYS A 121 7.56 6.81 -11.26
CA LYS A 121 6.62 6.51 -12.35
C LYS A 121 5.66 5.37 -12.07
N GLN A 122 5.89 4.60 -11.01
CA GLN A 122 5.05 3.44 -10.68
C GLN A 122 5.14 3.07 -9.20
N HIS A 123 4.05 2.54 -8.68
CA HIS A 123 3.95 1.91 -7.38
C HIS A 123 3.63 0.42 -7.58
N PRO A 124 4.64 -0.46 -7.72
CA PRO A 124 4.43 -1.89 -7.99
C PRO A 124 3.72 -2.61 -6.85
N ILE A 125 3.89 -2.14 -5.61
CA ILE A 125 3.16 -2.63 -4.44
C ILE A 125 2.50 -1.43 -3.79
N ARG A 126 1.17 -1.52 -3.59
CA ARG A 126 0.40 -0.51 -2.88
C ARG A 126 -0.78 -1.13 -2.17
N PHE A 127 -1.00 -0.73 -0.94
CA PHE A 127 -2.13 -1.18 -0.13
C PHE A 127 -2.45 -0.16 0.95
N GLY A 128 -3.59 -0.35 1.61
CA GLY A 128 -4.00 0.50 2.73
C GLY A 128 -4.82 -0.27 3.75
N SER A 129 -4.88 0.28 4.95
CA SER A 129 -5.71 -0.21 6.05
C SER A 129 -6.19 0.97 6.90
N GLY A 130 -7.50 1.12 7.04
CA GLY A 130 -8.06 2.29 7.71
C GLY A 130 -7.59 3.60 7.06
N ASN A 131 -7.04 4.49 7.86
CA ASN A 131 -6.51 5.76 7.41
C ASN A 131 -5.04 5.72 6.98
N MET A 132 -4.46 4.54 6.77
CA MET A 132 -3.08 4.37 6.36
C MET A 132 -2.97 3.88 4.92
N SER A 133 -1.96 4.33 4.20
CA SER A 133 -1.55 3.80 2.92
C SER A 133 -0.05 3.49 2.91
N CYS A 134 0.34 2.48 2.14
CA CYS A 134 1.72 2.13 1.90
C CYS A 134 1.92 1.93 0.41
N VAL A 135 2.95 2.55 -0.14
CA VAL A 135 3.35 2.40 -1.54
C VAL A 135 4.85 2.12 -1.63
N THR A 136 5.24 1.26 -2.56
CA THR A 136 6.63 1.13 -2.96
C THR A 136 6.82 1.81 -4.31
N GLY A 137 8.00 2.36 -4.52
CA GLY A 137 8.36 3.02 -5.78
C GLY A 137 9.84 2.85 -6.09
N VAL A 138 10.22 3.30 -7.27
CA VAL A 138 11.62 3.47 -7.65
C VAL A 138 11.82 4.92 -8.06
N MET A 139 12.55 5.66 -7.24
CA MET A 139 12.96 7.02 -7.55
C MET A 139 14.19 6.98 -8.44
N THR A 140 14.09 7.58 -9.62
CA THR A 140 15.19 7.64 -10.59
C THR A 140 15.61 9.07 -10.85
N GLY A 141 16.87 9.29 -11.24
CA GLY A 141 17.38 10.60 -11.60
C GLY A 141 18.86 10.55 -11.95
N THR A 142 19.45 11.71 -12.24
CA THR A 142 20.89 11.84 -12.57
C THR A 142 21.47 13.06 -11.88
N PHE A 143 22.59 12.90 -11.21
CA PHE A 143 23.31 13.99 -10.55
C PHE A 143 24.04 14.85 -11.59
N THR A 144 23.39 15.88 -12.11
CA THR A 144 23.87 16.67 -13.25
C THR A 144 24.19 18.13 -12.93
N ALA A 145 23.76 18.64 -11.75
CA ALA A 145 24.04 20.02 -11.34
C ALA A 145 24.74 20.08 -9.97
N PRO A 146 25.42 21.18 -9.61
CA PRO A 146 26.12 21.29 -8.33
C PRO A 146 25.18 21.10 -7.14
N MET A 147 25.54 20.19 -6.22
CA MET A 147 24.75 19.91 -5.00
C MET A 147 25.18 20.88 -3.89
N PRO A 148 24.30 21.74 -3.38
CA PRO A 148 24.62 22.61 -2.25
C PRO A 148 24.82 21.80 -0.96
N ILE A 149 25.90 22.10 -0.21
CA ILE A 149 26.21 21.50 1.10
C ILE A 149 26.33 22.52 2.21
N GLY A 150 25.72 23.69 2.02
CA GLY A 150 25.74 24.81 2.97
C GLY A 150 27.01 25.65 2.91
N LYS A 151 26.94 26.82 3.56
CA LYS A 151 28.07 27.80 3.65
C LYS A 151 28.69 28.17 2.29
N GLY A 152 27.85 28.21 1.22
CA GLY A 152 28.33 28.52 -0.14
C GLY A 152 29.16 27.42 -0.80
N LYS A 153 29.26 26.24 -0.20
CA LYS A 153 30.01 25.10 -0.74
C LYS A 153 29.09 24.20 -1.56
N PHE A 154 29.70 23.56 -2.58
CA PHE A 154 29.01 22.67 -3.49
C PHE A 154 29.83 21.40 -3.75
N ILE A 155 29.16 20.29 -3.96
CA ILE A 155 29.75 19.08 -4.54
C ILE A 155 29.53 19.16 -6.05
N LYS A 156 30.59 18.91 -6.83
CA LYS A 156 30.51 18.87 -8.30
C LYS A 156 29.65 17.69 -8.75
N PRO A 157 28.84 17.86 -9.81
CA PRO A 157 28.06 16.75 -10.36
C PRO A 157 28.97 15.63 -10.84
N THR A 158 28.55 14.40 -10.62
CA THR A 158 29.28 13.21 -11.08
C THR A 158 28.78 12.71 -12.44
N GLY A 159 27.62 13.16 -12.90
CA GLY A 159 26.92 12.63 -14.08
C GLY A 159 26.34 11.23 -13.88
N LYS A 160 26.43 10.66 -12.67
CA LYS A 160 25.91 9.33 -12.39
C LYS A 160 24.40 9.36 -12.14
N SER A 161 23.72 8.34 -12.67
CA SER A 161 22.29 8.12 -12.45
C SER A 161 22.06 7.26 -11.21
N PHE A 162 20.88 7.40 -10.62
CA PHE A 162 20.41 6.55 -9.54
C PHE A 162 19.05 5.91 -9.89
N SER A 163 18.85 4.74 -9.32
CA SER A 163 17.58 4.00 -9.32
C SER A 163 17.40 3.44 -7.92
N LEU A 164 16.68 4.20 -7.09
CA LEU A 164 16.59 3.99 -5.65
C LEU A 164 15.22 3.40 -5.29
N PRO A 165 15.15 2.15 -4.86
CA PRO A 165 13.93 1.59 -4.29
C PRO A 165 13.53 2.38 -3.03
N MET A 166 12.25 2.68 -2.92
CA MET A 166 11.70 3.40 -1.78
C MET A 166 10.37 2.80 -1.35
N CYS A 167 9.99 3.10 -0.12
CA CYS A 167 8.68 2.83 0.42
C CYS A 167 8.20 4.06 1.18
N THR A 168 6.95 4.46 0.97
CA THR A 168 6.34 5.55 1.70
C THR A 168 5.07 5.09 2.38
N VAL A 169 4.91 5.46 3.67
CA VAL A 169 3.67 5.26 4.42
C VAL A 169 3.04 6.61 4.69
N GLY A 170 1.79 6.77 4.28
CA GLY A 170 0.98 7.97 4.53
C GLY A 170 -0.10 7.72 5.55
N ILE A 171 -0.28 8.63 6.50
CA ILE A 171 -1.42 8.70 7.42
C ILE A 171 -2.36 9.80 6.95
N TRP A 172 -3.63 9.48 6.78
CA TRP A 172 -4.62 10.35 6.15
C TRP A 172 -5.71 10.78 7.12
N LYS A 173 -6.19 11.99 6.95
CA LYS A 173 -7.37 12.50 7.63
C LYS A 173 -8.17 13.35 6.64
N GLU A 174 -9.46 13.03 6.48
CA GLU A 174 -10.38 13.80 5.61
C GLU A 174 -9.86 14.02 4.18
N GLY A 175 -9.17 12.98 3.64
CA GLY A 175 -8.66 12.97 2.25
C GLY A 175 -7.32 13.67 2.06
N VAL A 176 -6.69 14.22 3.11
CA VAL A 176 -5.35 14.80 3.06
C VAL A 176 -4.38 14.02 3.93
N MET A 177 -3.12 13.96 3.52
CA MET A 177 -2.04 13.32 4.27
C MET A 177 -1.59 14.24 5.40
N ILE A 178 -1.62 13.73 6.64
CA ILE A 178 -1.24 14.47 7.85
C ILE A 178 0.12 14.06 8.39
N GLU A 179 0.56 12.87 8.06
CA GLU A 179 1.89 12.37 8.41
C GLU A 179 2.41 11.45 7.30
N GLU A 180 3.69 11.55 7.00
CA GLU A 180 4.39 10.79 5.98
C GLU A 180 5.66 10.17 6.56
N TYR A 181 5.93 8.91 6.20
CA TYR A 181 7.14 8.19 6.54
C TYR A 181 7.84 7.78 5.26
N LEU A 182 9.06 8.24 5.08
CA LEU A 182 9.89 7.98 3.92
C LEU A 182 10.96 6.92 4.25
N PHE A 183 11.08 5.92 3.42
CA PHE A 183 12.05 4.85 3.59
C PHE A 183 12.82 4.61 2.30
N TRP A 184 14.12 4.78 2.36
CA TRP A 184 15.09 4.35 1.35
C TRP A 184 16.47 4.17 1.98
N ASP A 185 17.38 3.49 1.28
CA ASP A 185 18.76 3.32 1.75
C ASP A 185 19.63 4.50 1.27
N ASN A 186 19.98 5.39 2.21
CA ASN A 186 20.85 6.53 1.98
C ASN A 186 22.25 6.10 1.50
N GLN A 187 22.80 4.98 1.98
CA GLN A 187 24.11 4.51 1.56
C GLN A 187 24.08 4.06 0.09
N THR A 188 23.06 3.31 -0.29
CA THR A 188 22.83 2.92 -1.69
C THR A 188 22.67 4.16 -2.58
N TYR A 189 21.89 5.16 -2.15
CA TYR A 189 21.77 6.42 -2.89
C TYR A 189 23.11 7.10 -3.12
N MET A 190 23.88 7.31 -2.04
CA MET A 190 25.20 7.96 -2.12
C MET A 190 26.18 7.18 -3.00
N ASN A 191 26.18 5.85 -2.93
CA ASN A 191 27.00 4.99 -3.79
C ASN A 191 26.65 5.17 -5.28
N GLN A 192 25.35 5.18 -5.59
CA GLN A 192 24.85 5.30 -6.97
C GLN A 192 25.24 6.65 -7.57
N ILE A 193 25.08 7.75 -6.85
CA ILE A 193 25.47 9.10 -7.33
C ILE A 193 26.97 9.35 -7.26
N GLY A 194 27.77 8.38 -6.78
CA GLY A 194 29.24 8.43 -6.76
C GLY A 194 29.85 9.21 -5.60
N LEU A 195 29.11 9.38 -4.51
CA LEU A 195 29.53 10.06 -3.29
C LEU A 195 29.67 9.10 -2.09
N GLY A 196 29.38 7.81 -2.27
CA GLY A 196 29.59 6.79 -1.24
C GLY A 196 31.07 6.59 -0.92
N LYS A 197 31.34 6.28 0.35
CA LYS A 197 32.68 5.95 0.86
C LYS A 197 32.85 4.45 0.92
#